data_3e21fdf7505bfe06a31947d093107cc2
#
_entry.id   3e21fdf7505bfe06a31947d093107cc2
#
_cell.length_a   1.000
_cell.length_b   1.000
_cell.length_c   1.000
_cell.angle_alpha   90.00
_cell.angle_beta   90.00
_cell.angle_gamma   90.00
#
_symmetry.space_group_name_H-M   'P 1'
#
loop_
_entity.id
_entity.type
_entity.pdbx_description
1 polymer ?
#
loop_
_entity_poly.entity_id
_entity_poly.type
_entity_poly.pdbx_seq_one_letter_code
_entity_poly.pdbx_strand_id
1 'polypeptide(L)'
;QRNWIDLKEEVTLLNIGSREENGSMYPLLQDSYLEEITKNRVYVLARELAKIKGEDFAMPEVSAKYGTFVDNQGTGDIYSSLITRQNWEGTDEAVISIYRQGEMKGSFVDHGNGELSFTSEDGSVKGMIKIDGWNGASFKVTETYGESPFSAGEEVEFPFDF
;
A
#
# COMPACT_ATOMS: atom_id res chain seq x y z
N GLN A 1 -13.36 6.03 11.27
CA GLN A 1 -13.65 4.62 11.64
C GLN A 1 -14.64 3.96 10.68
N ARG A 2 -15.73 4.62 10.28
CA ARG A 2 -16.72 4.06 9.34
C ARG A 2 -16.05 3.71 7.99
N ASN A 3 -15.32 4.64 7.39
CA ASN A 3 -14.61 4.42 6.12
C ASN A 3 -13.63 3.25 6.20
N TRP A 4 -12.95 3.06 7.33
CA TRP A 4 -12.04 1.91 7.51
C TRP A 4 -12.79 0.57 7.50
N ILE A 5 -14.00 0.52 8.09
CA ILE A 5 -14.82 -0.69 8.08
C ILE A 5 -15.23 -1.05 6.65
N ASP A 6 -15.58 -0.05 5.85
CA ASP A 6 -15.99 -0.25 4.46
C ASP A 6 -14.80 -0.69 3.59
N LEU A 7 -13.60 -0.11 3.81
CA LEU A 7 -12.38 -0.38 3.05
C LEU A 7 -11.72 -1.72 3.36
N LYS A 8 -11.85 -2.25 4.59
CA LYS A 8 -11.06 -3.41 5.02
C LYS A 8 -11.24 -4.66 4.13
N GLU A 9 -12.44 -4.88 3.61
CA GLU A 9 -12.71 -6.05 2.73
C GLU A 9 -12.12 -5.84 1.34
N GLU A 10 -12.21 -4.62 0.80
CA GLU A 10 -11.63 -4.26 -0.49
C GLU A 10 -10.09 -4.31 -0.44
N VAL A 11 -9.48 -3.74 0.61
CA VAL A 11 -8.03 -3.82 0.83
C VAL A 11 -7.57 -5.28 1.00
N THR A 12 -8.35 -6.09 1.69
CA THR A 12 -8.05 -7.53 1.83
C THR A 12 -8.02 -8.19 0.46
N LEU A 13 -9.03 -7.96 -0.38
CA LEU A 13 -9.11 -8.53 -1.73
C LEU A 13 -7.94 -8.06 -2.61
N LEU A 14 -7.58 -6.78 -2.56
CA LEU A 14 -6.44 -6.23 -3.28
C LEU A 14 -5.11 -6.90 -2.89
N ASN A 15 -4.95 -7.22 -1.60
CA ASN A 15 -3.70 -7.79 -1.10
C ASN A 15 -3.58 -9.29 -1.36
N ILE A 16 -4.62 -10.06 -1.06
CA ILE A 16 -4.57 -11.52 -1.13
C ILE A 16 -5.14 -12.10 -2.44
N GLY A 17 -5.81 -11.29 -3.26
CA GLY A 17 -6.50 -11.76 -4.47
C GLY A 17 -7.86 -12.42 -4.20
N SER A 18 -8.45 -12.99 -5.24
CA SER A 18 -9.78 -13.58 -5.19
C SER A 18 -9.77 -15.03 -4.65
N ARG A 19 -10.97 -15.50 -4.31
CA ARG A 19 -11.17 -16.91 -3.90
C ARG A 19 -10.88 -17.89 -5.03
N GLU A 20 -11.16 -17.52 -6.28
CA GLU A 20 -10.87 -18.34 -7.45
C GLU A 20 -9.37 -18.54 -7.63
N GLU A 21 -8.57 -17.52 -7.35
CA GLU A 21 -7.09 -17.58 -7.44
C GLU A 21 -6.47 -18.41 -6.32
N ASN A 22 -6.98 -18.29 -5.10
CA ASN A 22 -6.40 -18.90 -3.90
C ASN A 22 -7.06 -20.23 -3.47
N GLY A 23 -8.20 -20.59 -4.06
CA GLY A 23 -8.89 -21.84 -3.80
C GLY A 23 -9.16 -22.12 -2.31
N SER A 24 -8.74 -23.28 -1.82
CA SER A 24 -8.93 -23.70 -0.43
C SER A 24 -8.08 -22.91 0.59
N MET A 25 -7.05 -22.21 0.15
CA MET A 25 -6.20 -21.38 1.03
C MET A 25 -6.83 -20.01 1.32
N TYR A 26 -7.79 -19.56 0.51
CA TYR A 26 -8.39 -18.23 0.62
C TYR A 26 -8.90 -17.90 2.04
N PRO A 27 -9.66 -18.77 2.75
CA PRO A 27 -10.12 -18.42 4.10
C PRO A 27 -8.98 -18.16 5.08
N LEU A 28 -7.91 -18.96 5.02
CA LEU A 28 -6.74 -18.79 5.89
C LEU A 28 -6.00 -17.48 5.61
N LEU A 29 -5.80 -17.16 4.34
CA LEU A 29 -5.17 -15.90 3.93
C LEU A 29 -6.02 -14.70 4.35
N GLN A 30 -7.34 -14.79 4.14
CA GLN A 30 -8.28 -13.75 4.52
C GLN A 30 -8.28 -13.49 6.03
N ASP A 31 -8.39 -14.53 6.84
CA ASP A 31 -8.40 -14.42 8.30
C ASP A 31 -7.08 -13.84 8.82
N SER A 32 -5.95 -14.31 8.29
CA SER A 32 -4.62 -13.83 8.67
C SER A 32 -4.44 -12.34 8.35
N TYR A 33 -4.84 -11.92 7.16
CA TYR A 33 -4.70 -10.53 6.74
C TYR A 33 -5.66 -9.60 7.49
N LEU A 34 -6.91 -10.02 7.70
CA LEU A 34 -7.88 -9.27 8.50
C LEU A 34 -7.44 -9.10 9.95
N GLU A 35 -6.80 -10.11 10.55
CA GLU A 35 -6.20 -10.02 11.88
C GLU A 35 -5.11 -8.93 11.90
N GLU A 36 -4.20 -8.95 10.93
CA GLU A 36 -3.11 -7.99 10.80
C GLU A 36 -3.61 -6.54 10.69
N ILE A 37 -4.47 -6.25 9.72
CA ILE A 37 -5.00 -4.89 9.51
C ILE A 37 -5.88 -4.42 10.67
N THR A 38 -6.58 -5.34 11.35
CA THR A 38 -7.36 -5.01 12.56
C THR A 38 -6.45 -4.62 13.71
N LYS A 39 -5.34 -5.34 13.90
CA LYS A 39 -4.33 -5.02 14.90
C LYS A 39 -3.68 -3.66 14.60
N ASN A 40 -3.32 -3.40 13.36
CA ASN A 40 -2.80 -2.11 12.93
C ASN A 40 -3.78 -0.98 13.25
N ARG A 41 -5.08 -1.19 12.98
CA ARG A 41 -6.11 -0.21 13.32
C ARG A 41 -6.20 0.07 14.81
N VAL A 42 -6.04 -0.94 15.66
CA VAL A 42 -6.00 -0.75 17.12
C VAL A 42 -4.86 0.17 17.53
N TYR A 43 -3.67 0.01 16.97
CA TYR A 43 -2.53 0.89 17.26
C TYR A 43 -2.81 2.35 16.85
N VAL A 44 -3.36 2.55 15.65
CA VAL A 44 -3.72 3.90 15.18
C VAL A 44 -4.74 4.55 16.11
N LEU A 45 -5.78 3.83 16.53
CA LEU A 45 -6.79 4.35 17.45
C LEU A 45 -6.23 4.61 18.86
N ALA A 46 -5.32 3.76 19.35
CA ALA A 46 -4.65 3.96 20.62
C ALA A 46 -3.78 5.23 20.60
N ARG A 47 -3.04 5.47 19.50
CA ARG A 47 -2.27 6.69 19.29
C ARG A 47 -3.17 7.94 19.32
N GLU A 48 -4.29 7.90 18.61
CA GLU A 48 -5.23 9.04 18.59
C GLU A 48 -5.88 9.28 19.96
N LEU A 49 -6.21 8.22 20.69
CA LEU A 49 -6.73 8.35 22.06
C LEU A 49 -5.68 8.95 23.02
N ALA A 50 -4.42 8.52 22.93
CA ALA A 50 -3.33 9.07 23.72
C ALA A 50 -3.15 10.57 23.45
N LYS A 51 -3.16 11.01 22.16
CA LYS A 51 -3.13 12.43 21.79
C LYS A 51 -4.25 13.24 22.47
N ILE A 52 -5.48 12.71 22.47
CA ILE A 52 -6.63 13.37 23.11
C ILE A 52 -6.42 13.52 24.62
N LYS A 53 -5.79 12.53 25.25
CA LYS A 53 -5.50 12.54 26.70
C LYS A 53 -4.24 13.33 27.08
N GLY A 54 -3.44 13.76 26.10
CA GLY A 54 -2.14 14.38 26.34
C GLY A 54 -1.08 13.37 26.83
N GLU A 55 -1.23 12.12 26.43
CA GLU A 55 -0.33 11.01 26.75
C GLU A 55 0.49 10.64 25.51
N ASP A 56 1.70 10.12 25.70
CA ASP A 56 2.52 9.55 24.62
C ASP A 56 2.13 8.09 24.38
N PHE A 57 2.09 7.69 23.11
CA PHE A 57 1.90 6.31 22.68
C PHE A 57 2.99 5.93 21.68
N ALA A 58 3.84 4.97 22.05
CA ALA A 58 4.86 4.45 21.16
C ALA A 58 4.23 3.48 20.15
N MET A 59 4.24 3.87 18.87
CA MET A 59 3.81 2.99 17.79
C MET A 59 4.82 1.85 17.61
N PRO A 60 4.36 0.62 17.29
CA PRO A 60 5.27 -0.45 16.91
C PRO A 60 6.05 -0.10 15.64
N GLU A 61 7.22 -0.72 15.50
CA GLU A 61 7.93 -0.65 14.22
C GLU A 61 7.13 -1.39 13.14
N VAL A 62 7.07 -0.77 11.95
CA VAL A 62 6.49 -1.36 10.74
C VAL A 62 7.56 -1.54 9.68
N SER A 63 7.28 -2.37 8.70
CA SER A 63 8.18 -2.56 7.58
C SER A 63 8.40 -1.23 6.85
N ALA A 64 9.65 -0.89 6.58
CA ALA A 64 10.00 0.21 5.68
C ALA A 64 10.05 -0.21 4.20
N LYS A 65 9.65 -1.46 3.90
CA LYS A 65 9.78 -2.07 2.58
C LYS A 65 8.48 -2.65 2.06
N TYR A 66 7.65 -3.24 2.93
CA TYR A 66 6.41 -3.90 2.54
C TYR A 66 5.22 -3.28 3.25
N GLY A 67 4.13 -3.12 2.53
CA GLY A 67 2.89 -2.58 3.06
C GLY A 67 1.82 -2.42 1.99
N THR A 68 0.63 -2.08 2.45
CA THR A 68 -0.53 -1.75 1.62
C THR A 68 -1.01 -0.37 1.98
N PHE A 69 -0.89 0.55 1.04
CA PHE A 69 -1.19 1.96 1.24
C PHE A 69 -2.29 2.38 0.26
N VAL A 70 -3.23 3.19 0.72
CA VAL A 70 -4.34 3.64 -0.12
C VAL A 70 -4.60 5.13 0.04
N ASP A 71 -5.16 5.73 -1.02
CA ASP A 71 -5.88 6.98 -0.98
C ASP A 71 -7.37 6.70 -1.21
N ASN A 72 -8.21 7.12 -0.26
CA ASN A 72 -9.65 6.99 -0.34
C ASN A 72 -10.37 8.35 -0.44
N GLN A 73 -9.63 9.44 -0.54
CA GLN A 73 -10.14 10.81 -0.59
C GLN A 73 -11.19 11.12 0.49
N GLY A 74 -11.09 10.44 1.64
CA GLY A 74 -12.03 10.59 2.75
C GLY A 74 -13.38 9.87 2.59
N THR A 75 -13.50 9.00 1.58
CA THR A 75 -14.70 8.17 1.31
C THR A 75 -14.53 6.73 1.78
N GLY A 76 -15.52 5.86 1.54
CA GLY A 76 -15.44 4.41 1.76
C GLY A 76 -14.84 3.64 0.58
N ASP A 77 -14.48 4.32 -0.53
CA ASP A 77 -13.96 3.68 -1.74
C ASP A 77 -12.45 3.89 -1.87
N ILE A 78 -11.75 2.93 -2.50
CA ILE A 78 -10.34 3.08 -2.85
C ILE A 78 -10.23 3.81 -4.20
N TYR A 79 -9.51 4.93 -4.21
CA TYR A 79 -9.21 5.67 -5.44
C TYR A 79 -7.84 5.30 -5.99
N SER A 80 -6.83 5.23 -5.13
CA SER A 80 -5.50 4.82 -5.53
C SER A 80 -4.90 3.90 -4.48
N SER A 81 -4.07 2.95 -4.90
CA SER A 81 -3.41 2.00 -4.02
C SER A 81 -1.97 1.74 -4.43
N LEU A 82 -1.15 1.48 -3.43
CA LEU A 82 0.22 1.01 -3.56
C LEU A 82 0.39 -0.22 -2.66
N ILE A 83 0.77 -1.33 -3.24
CA ILE A 83 1.09 -2.55 -2.53
C ILE A 83 2.55 -2.88 -2.81
N THR A 84 3.35 -3.06 -1.78
CA THR A 84 4.73 -3.53 -1.89
C THR A 84 4.85 -4.84 -1.12
N ARG A 85 5.38 -5.87 -1.76
CA ARG A 85 5.49 -7.21 -1.19
C ARG A 85 6.62 -8.02 -1.82
N GLN A 86 6.95 -9.14 -1.21
CA GLN A 86 7.72 -10.18 -1.87
C GLN A 86 6.75 -11.18 -2.49
N ASN A 87 6.92 -11.48 -3.78
CA ASN A 87 6.12 -12.49 -4.44
C ASN A 87 6.58 -13.91 -4.05
N TRP A 88 5.85 -14.92 -4.49
CA TRP A 88 6.15 -16.32 -4.17
C TRP A 88 7.50 -16.85 -4.76
N GLU A 89 8.05 -16.15 -5.75
CA GLU A 89 9.39 -16.43 -6.32
C GLU A 89 10.52 -15.76 -5.53
N GLY A 90 10.17 -14.96 -4.51
CA GLY A 90 11.12 -14.21 -3.70
C GLY A 90 11.55 -12.87 -4.32
N THR A 91 10.88 -12.40 -5.36
CA THR A 91 11.15 -11.11 -5.99
C THR A 91 10.35 -10.01 -5.30
N ASP A 92 11.00 -8.88 -5.05
CA ASP A 92 10.35 -7.68 -4.54
C ASP A 92 9.52 -7.03 -5.64
N GLU A 93 8.21 -6.98 -5.45
CA GLU A 93 7.28 -6.41 -6.42
C GLU A 93 6.42 -5.31 -5.81
N ALA A 94 6.02 -4.36 -6.64
CA ALA A 94 5.03 -3.36 -6.31
C ALA A 94 3.91 -3.36 -7.34
N VAL A 95 2.67 -3.18 -6.85
CA VAL A 95 1.47 -2.92 -7.65
C VAL A 95 0.97 -1.54 -7.28
N ILE A 96 0.86 -0.67 -8.28
CA ILE A 96 0.48 0.72 -8.12
C ILE A 96 -0.74 0.98 -8.99
N SER A 97 -1.87 1.30 -8.37
CA SER A 97 -3.09 1.68 -9.07
C SER A 97 -3.39 3.16 -8.81
N ILE A 98 -3.56 3.94 -9.86
CA ILE A 98 -3.83 5.38 -9.79
C ILE A 98 -5.16 5.68 -10.47
N TYR A 99 -6.03 6.38 -9.74
CA TYR A 99 -7.38 6.71 -10.18
C TYR A 99 -7.38 7.37 -11.56
N ARG A 100 -8.18 6.81 -12.48
CA ARG A 100 -8.35 7.24 -13.88
C ARG A 100 -7.11 7.16 -14.77
N GLN A 101 -5.99 6.68 -14.26
CA GLN A 101 -4.78 6.50 -15.06
C GLN A 101 -4.51 5.04 -15.36
N GLY A 102 -4.75 4.15 -14.40
CA GLY A 102 -4.58 2.72 -14.56
C GLY A 102 -3.71 2.09 -13.48
N GLU A 103 -3.39 0.83 -13.72
CA GLU A 103 -2.55 0.02 -12.84
C GLU A 103 -1.22 -0.29 -13.53
N MET A 104 -0.16 -0.30 -12.76
CA MET A 104 1.15 -0.78 -13.15
C MET A 104 1.68 -1.76 -12.11
N LYS A 105 2.32 -2.82 -12.59
CA LYS A 105 3.05 -3.78 -11.79
C LYS A 105 4.52 -3.75 -12.18
N GLY A 106 5.40 -3.98 -11.22
CA GLY A 106 6.83 -4.00 -11.48
C GLY A 106 7.64 -4.46 -10.29
N SER A 107 8.95 -4.45 -10.46
CA SER A 107 9.90 -4.76 -9.39
C SER A 107 10.45 -3.50 -8.76
N PHE A 108 10.97 -3.63 -7.55
CA PHE A 108 11.67 -2.55 -6.90
C PHE A 108 12.99 -2.99 -6.26
N VAL A 109 13.87 -2.02 -6.04
CA VAL A 109 15.12 -2.18 -5.30
C VAL A 109 15.06 -1.31 -4.06
N ASP A 110 15.28 -1.92 -2.90
CA ASP A 110 15.31 -1.23 -1.61
C ASP A 110 16.65 -0.54 -1.39
N HIS A 111 16.61 0.76 -1.12
CA HIS A 111 17.79 1.59 -0.77
C HIS A 111 17.92 1.82 0.74
N GLY A 112 17.00 1.26 1.52
CA GLY A 112 16.87 1.52 2.96
C GLY A 112 16.07 2.79 3.26
N ASN A 113 15.73 2.97 4.53
CA ASN A 113 14.99 4.13 5.02
C ASN A 113 13.63 4.39 4.34
N GLY A 114 13.00 3.34 3.80
CA GLY A 114 11.72 3.46 3.10
C GLY A 114 11.81 3.98 1.66
N GLU A 115 12.99 4.08 1.08
CA GLU A 115 13.18 4.52 -0.31
C GLU A 115 13.37 3.30 -1.24
N LEU A 116 12.46 3.15 -2.22
CA LEU A 116 12.45 2.02 -3.14
C LEU A 116 12.45 2.53 -4.59
N SER A 117 13.41 2.10 -5.42
CA SER A 117 13.41 2.39 -6.86
C SER A 117 12.51 1.38 -7.58
N PHE A 118 11.45 1.85 -8.21
CA PHE A 118 10.48 1.05 -8.96
C PHE A 118 10.79 1.06 -10.46
N THR A 119 10.55 -0.09 -11.11
CA THR A 119 10.55 -0.21 -12.57
C THR A 119 9.38 -1.10 -12.97
N SER A 120 8.49 -0.62 -13.86
CA SER A 120 7.36 -1.40 -14.37
C SER A 120 7.82 -2.62 -15.17
N GLU A 121 7.00 -3.68 -15.23
CA GLU A 121 7.34 -4.93 -15.93
C GLU A 121 7.65 -4.71 -17.42
N ASP A 122 6.94 -3.78 -18.08
CA ASP A 122 7.15 -3.42 -19.47
C ASP A 122 8.28 -2.39 -19.67
N GLY A 123 8.89 -1.90 -18.59
CA GLY A 123 9.94 -0.89 -18.62
C GLY A 123 9.48 0.50 -19.01
N SER A 124 8.17 0.73 -19.17
CA SER A 124 7.62 2.03 -19.62
C SER A 124 7.68 3.12 -18.55
N VAL A 125 7.71 2.74 -17.26
CA VAL A 125 7.71 3.68 -16.13
C VAL A 125 8.80 3.32 -15.15
N LYS A 126 9.56 4.32 -14.72
CA LYS A 126 10.41 4.25 -13.51
C LYS A 126 9.99 5.28 -12.50
N GLY A 127 10.15 4.98 -11.24
CA GLY A 127 9.79 5.89 -10.15
C GLY A 127 10.45 5.57 -8.83
N MET A 128 10.20 6.44 -7.88
CA MET A 128 10.59 6.27 -6.49
C MET A 128 9.36 6.10 -5.62
N ILE A 129 9.33 5.04 -4.86
CA ILE A 129 8.38 4.84 -3.78
C ILE A 129 9.06 5.29 -2.49
N LYS A 130 8.35 6.03 -1.66
CA LYS A 130 8.78 6.40 -0.33
C LYS A 130 7.74 5.95 0.69
N ILE A 131 8.15 5.11 1.62
CA ILE A 131 7.32 4.61 2.72
C ILE A 131 7.69 5.40 3.99
N ASP A 132 6.70 6.07 4.59
CA ASP A 132 6.85 6.84 5.83
C ASP A 132 6.15 6.15 7.01
N GLY A 133 6.35 4.84 7.12
CA GLY A 133 5.78 4.01 8.18
C GLY A 133 4.27 4.23 8.32
N TRP A 134 3.82 4.52 9.53
CA TRP A 134 2.40 4.75 9.84
C TRP A 134 1.77 6.00 9.20
N ASN A 135 2.54 6.82 8.49
CA ASN A 135 2.03 8.02 7.82
C ASN A 135 1.70 7.77 6.34
N GLY A 136 1.86 6.53 5.88
CA GLY A 136 1.53 6.15 4.51
C GLY A 136 2.76 6.09 3.60
N ALA A 137 2.53 6.26 2.30
CA ALA A 137 3.56 6.21 1.28
C ALA A 137 3.30 7.22 0.16
N SER A 138 4.32 7.47 -0.66
CA SER A 138 4.18 8.20 -1.91
C SER A 138 4.88 7.48 -3.06
N PHE A 139 4.43 7.76 -4.28
CA PHE A 139 5.07 7.31 -5.51
C PHE A 139 5.31 8.49 -6.43
N LYS A 140 6.55 8.66 -6.87
CA LYS A 140 6.95 9.70 -7.82
C LYS A 140 7.49 9.09 -9.09
N VAL A 141 6.88 9.40 -10.22
CA VAL A 141 7.36 9.01 -11.55
C VAL A 141 8.63 9.80 -11.88
N THR A 142 9.74 9.10 -12.12
CA THR A 142 11.02 9.73 -12.46
C THR A 142 11.26 9.76 -13.97
N GLU A 143 10.89 8.68 -14.65
CA GLU A 143 11.10 8.53 -16.10
C GLU A 143 9.92 7.79 -16.74
N THR A 144 9.58 8.16 -17.96
CA THR A 144 8.60 7.44 -18.77
C THR A 144 9.18 7.20 -20.17
N TYR A 145 8.83 6.05 -20.78
CA TYR A 145 9.27 5.63 -22.09
C TYR A 145 8.08 5.17 -22.94
N GLY A 146 8.02 5.64 -24.19
CA GLY A 146 6.91 5.31 -25.09
C GLY A 146 5.61 6.03 -24.74
N GLU A 147 4.47 5.41 -25.08
CA GLU A 147 3.15 5.89 -24.69
C GLU A 147 2.85 5.41 -23.26
N SER A 148 2.67 6.35 -22.34
CA SER A 148 2.35 6.06 -20.94
C SER A 148 1.26 7.02 -20.47
N PRO A 149 0.26 6.55 -19.70
CA PRO A 149 -0.70 7.44 -19.06
C PRO A 149 -0.09 8.25 -17.92
N PHE A 150 1.14 7.90 -17.49
CA PHE A 150 1.88 8.57 -16.42
C PHE A 150 2.88 9.55 -16.99
N SER A 151 3.11 10.64 -16.29
CA SER A 151 4.03 11.71 -16.69
C SER A 151 5.22 11.81 -15.73
N ALA A 152 6.42 11.99 -16.27
CA ALA A 152 7.60 12.22 -15.45
C ALA A 152 7.42 13.46 -14.57
N GLY A 153 7.76 13.33 -13.28
CA GLY A 153 7.54 14.34 -12.26
C GLY A 153 6.19 14.25 -11.53
N GLU A 154 5.26 13.42 -11.99
CA GLU A 154 4.00 13.15 -11.32
C GLU A 154 4.26 12.47 -9.97
N GLU A 155 3.54 12.90 -8.93
CA GLU A 155 3.66 12.37 -7.57
C GLU A 155 2.26 12.09 -7.01
N VAL A 156 2.10 10.92 -6.40
CA VAL A 156 0.83 10.44 -5.82
C VAL A 156 1.08 10.03 -4.38
N GLU A 157 0.21 10.48 -3.50
CA GLU A 157 0.23 10.18 -2.07
C GLU A 157 -0.78 9.06 -1.74
N PHE A 158 -0.39 8.17 -0.84
CA PHE A 158 -1.22 7.10 -0.27
C PHE A 158 -1.20 7.24 1.26
N PRO A 159 -2.09 8.10 1.81
CA PRO A 159 -1.99 8.55 3.21
C PRO A 159 -2.43 7.52 4.26
N PHE A 160 -3.01 6.39 3.83
CA PHE A 160 -3.49 5.36 4.74
C PHE A 160 -2.68 4.07 4.60
N ASP A 161 -2.14 3.61 5.73
CA ASP A 161 -1.48 2.32 5.90
C ASP A 161 -2.47 1.29 6.47
N PHE A 162 -2.45 0.07 5.92
CA PHE A 162 -3.29 -1.06 6.31
C PHE A 162 -2.48 -2.26 6.74
#